data_99afe490f387b69b4b683f3aaafc6b1f
#
_entry.id   99afe490f387b69b4b683f3aaafc6b1f
#
_cell.length_a   1.000
_cell.length_b   1.000
_cell.length_c   1.000
_cell.angle_alpha   90.00
_cell.angle_beta   90.00
_cell.angle_gamma   90.00
#
_symmetry.space_group_name_H-M   'P 1'
#
loop_
_entity.id
_entity.type
_entity.pdbx_description
1 polymer ?
#
loop_
_entity_poly.entity_id
_entity_poly.type
_entity_poly.pdbx_seq_one_letter_code
_entity_poly.pdbx_strand_id
1 'polypeptide(L)'
;MMKFQRQRRTKFSLVQKPKNKGRYECGGYIYSGEGQELGQFWAKLNVGNAKLQKTSSNTSITDSNGNYSVAGATYGVFSDKDCTKQLATLTTDENGNTDVVEVKSGTVYIKELSAPAGYKVDKTVYSLKVEAGKTATLKVSDIPKVTDTLIELFKIDMETQKGNPQGNASLAGAEFTWKYYAGFYNKDNLPAEATRTWVTKTIAETDSDGTTHYITKLADAYKVSGDSFYMQDGKAVLPLGTLTVEETKAPNGYLLDGAYMQAGDKSEQIKGLYVTQITEDGDLAVLSGSNQFSVSDKVIRGGVKIQKRDLETGDTKPQGSATLKDTAFDIISLNDNAVLVEGKLYKKDEVVKTIRTDIEGVASTSADLLPYGKFRIVESEAPNGYLTDGAKPIDFTITENGKIVDLTDKAHSIYNQIKCGDIEGVKIGAGTHKRLADVPFRITSKTTGENHVVVTDDNGQFSTSADWASHKHNTNAGKTSEDGVWFGTSESDDSKGALPYDTYIIEEMRCDSNKGFELIPPFEIVVSRNNLVIDLGTLTDEYEKEISIHTTATSKDGEKTILAGKEVTIVDTVKLDGLTKGTKYQLKG
;
A
#
# COMPACT_ATOMS: atom_id res chain seq x y z
N MET A 1 -86.93 11.52 -57.92
CA MET A 1 -86.61 12.82 -57.31
C MET A 1 -87.96 13.47 -56.90
N MET A 2 -88.43 13.21 -55.64
CA MET A 2 -89.68 13.90 -55.16
C MET A 2 -89.28 15.22 -54.52
N LYS A 3 -89.73 16.33 -55.10
CA LYS A 3 -89.67 17.65 -54.51
C LYS A 3 -90.74 17.72 -53.41
N PHE A 4 -90.36 17.83 -52.16
CA PHE A 4 -91.31 18.16 -51.08
C PHE A 4 -91.54 19.67 -51.06
N GLN A 5 -92.72 20.13 -51.44
CA GLN A 5 -93.14 21.48 -51.18
C GLN A 5 -93.54 21.67 -49.71
N ARG A 6 -93.00 22.69 -49.12
CA ARG A 6 -93.16 23.12 -47.73
C ARG A 6 -94.58 23.65 -47.50
N GLN A 7 -95.50 22.80 -47.00
CA GLN A 7 -96.66 23.20 -46.19
C GLN A 7 -97.49 21.98 -45.73
N ARG A 8 -97.08 21.37 -44.62
CA ARG A 8 -97.89 20.72 -43.59
C ARG A 8 -96.98 20.11 -42.55
N ARG A 9 -97.24 20.34 -41.26
CA ARG A 9 -96.52 19.78 -40.16
C ARG A 9 -96.67 18.26 -40.15
N THR A 10 -95.68 17.49 -40.59
CA THR A 10 -95.63 16.08 -40.50
C THR A 10 -94.93 15.75 -39.16
N LYS A 11 -95.59 14.97 -38.26
CA LYS A 11 -94.99 14.47 -37.03
C LYS A 11 -94.19 13.22 -37.35
N PHE A 12 -92.93 13.23 -37.06
CA PHE A 12 -92.08 12.02 -37.10
C PHE A 12 -91.93 11.42 -35.69
N SER A 13 -92.16 10.15 -35.55
CA SER A 13 -91.82 9.40 -34.33
C SER A 13 -90.69 8.45 -34.65
N LEU A 14 -89.53 8.63 -34.00
CA LEU A 14 -88.41 7.73 -34.09
C LEU A 14 -88.63 6.56 -33.13
N VAL A 15 -88.67 5.33 -33.64
CA VAL A 15 -88.73 4.10 -32.85
C VAL A 15 -87.39 3.39 -33.05
N GLN A 16 -86.63 3.26 -31.99
CA GLN A 16 -85.41 2.56 -32.01
C GLN A 16 -85.68 1.09 -31.60
N LYS A 17 -85.43 0.14 -32.50
CA LYS A 17 -85.46 -1.30 -32.17
C LYS A 17 -84.04 -1.90 -32.35
N PRO A 18 -83.41 -2.41 -31.31
CA PRO A 18 -82.19 -3.13 -31.48
C PRO A 18 -82.47 -4.51 -32.10
N LYS A 19 -81.89 -4.83 -33.27
CA LYS A 19 -82.09 -6.08 -33.99
C LYS A 19 -80.88 -7.05 -33.89
N ASN A 20 -79.79 -6.66 -33.43
CA ASN A 20 -78.59 -7.45 -33.08
C ASN A 20 -77.52 -6.54 -32.48
N LYS A 21 -76.59 -7.09 -31.66
CA LYS A 21 -75.45 -6.27 -31.14
C LYS A 21 -74.76 -5.52 -32.28
N GLY A 22 -74.78 -4.20 -32.25
CA GLY A 22 -74.17 -3.30 -33.23
C GLY A 22 -74.97 -2.96 -34.50
N ARG A 23 -76.23 -3.36 -34.57
CA ARG A 23 -77.12 -2.96 -35.62
C ARG A 23 -78.38 -2.28 -35.03
N TYR A 24 -78.52 -1.02 -35.31
CA TYR A 24 -79.68 -0.28 -34.93
C TYR A 24 -80.49 0.07 -36.21
N GLU A 25 -81.74 -0.24 -36.15
CA GLU A 25 -82.69 0.21 -37.21
C GLU A 25 -83.45 1.38 -36.64
N CYS A 26 -83.23 2.54 -37.19
CA CYS A 26 -84.06 3.72 -36.92
C CYS A 26 -85.01 3.87 -38.06
N GLY A 27 -86.27 3.89 -37.74
CA GLY A 27 -87.32 4.11 -38.75
C GLY A 27 -88.43 5.03 -38.23
N GLY A 28 -89.19 5.51 -39.12
CA GLY A 28 -90.33 6.34 -38.79
C GLY A 28 -91.47 6.14 -39.80
N TYR A 29 -92.60 6.52 -39.37
CA TYR A 29 -93.79 6.50 -40.19
C TYR A 29 -94.09 7.92 -40.73
N ILE A 30 -94.52 7.98 -41.97
CA ILE A 30 -94.94 9.20 -42.58
C ILE A 30 -96.47 9.17 -42.62
N TYR A 31 -97.13 10.15 -42.00
CA TYR A 31 -98.54 10.23 -41.93
C TYR A 31 -99.08 11.45 -42.79
N SER A 32 -100.20 11.27 -43.36
CA SER A 32 -100.94 12.39 -44.01
C SER A 32 -101.44 13.37 -42.96
N GLY A 33 -101.83 14.55 -43.37
CA GLY A 33 -102.48 15.56 -42.48
C GLY A 33 -103.79 15.09 -41.83
N GLU A 34 -104.36 13.93 -42.28
CA GLU A 34 -105.60 13.33 -41.81
C GLU A 34 -105.29 12.03 -40.96
N GLY A 35 -104.02 11.75 -40.65
CA GLY A 35 -103.61 10.60 -39.79
C GLY A 35 -103.42 9.27 -40.51
N GLN A 36 -103.51 9.23 -41.84
CA GLN A 36 -103.22 8.00 -42.60
C GLN A 36 -101.69 7.81 -42.73
N GLU A 37 -101.21 6.59 -42.50
CA GLU A 37 -99.81 6.16 -42.73
C GLU A 37 -99.54 6.19 -44.25
N LEU A 38 -98.60 7.03 -44.67
CA LEU A 38 -98.18 7.22 -46.07
C LEU A 38 -96.93 6.41 -46.42
N GLY A 39 -96.24 5.82 -45.43
CA GLY A 39 -95.04 5.03 -45.64
C GLY A 39 -94.18 4.93 -44.42
N GLN A 40 -93.19 4.09 -44.54
CA GLN A 40 -92.18 3.81 -43.51
C GLN A 40 -90.80 4.04 -44.13
N PHE A 41 -89.89 4.54 -43.36
CA PHE A 41 -88.46 4.57 -43.75
C PHE A 41 -87.63 3.92 -42.64
N TRP A 42 -86.59 3.25 -43.04
CA TRP A 42 -85.68 2.63 -42.14
C TRP A 42 -84.24 3.01 -42.53
N ALA A 43 -83.49 3.45 -41.58
CA ALA A 43 -82.06 3.68 -41.73
C ALA A 43 -81.27 2.67 -40.86
N LYS A 44 -80.31 2.06 -41.46
CA LYS A 44 -79.40 1.12 -40.71
C LYS A 44 -78.20 1.92 -40.29
N LEU A 45 -77.96 2.03 -38.99
CA LEU A 45 -76.74 2.52 -38.43
C LEU A 45 -75.77 1.31 -38.27
N ASN A 46 -74.68 1.31 -39.01
CA ASN A 46 -73.65 0.32 -38.93
C ASN A 46 -72.61 0.75 -37.90
N VAL A 47 -72.71 0.24 -36.68
CA VAL A 47 -71.77 0.49 -35.58
C VAL A 47 -71.24 -0.80 -35.10
N GLY A 48 -70.04 -0.79 -34.60
CA GLY A 48 -69.34 -1.87 -33.89
C GLY A 48 -68.54 -1.32 -32.74
N ASN A 49 -67.89 -2.17 -32.01
CA ASN A 49 -67.09 -1.81 -30.83
C ASN A 49 -65.59 -1.95 -31.11
N ALA A 50 -64.84 -0.98 -30.67
CA ALA A 50 -63.38 -1.04 -30.62
C ALA A 50 -62.92 -1.10 -29.16
N LYS A 51 -61.94 -1.93 -28.88
CA LYS A 51 -61.21 -1.97 -27.61
C LYS A 51 -59.74 -2.29 -27.86
N LEU A 52 -58.92 -2.05 -26.86
CA LEU A 52 -57.51 -2.31 -26.90
C LEU A 52 -57.10 -3.24 -25.73
N GLN A 53 -56.06 -4.05 -25.94
CA GLN A 53 -55.33 -4.79 -24.92
C GLN A 53 -53.87 -4.45 -25.03
N LYS A 54 -53.32 -3.88 -23.96
CA LYS A 54 -51.94 -3.50 -23.83
C LYS A 54 -51.17 -4.51 -23.01
N THR A 55 -49.92 -4.77 -23.42
CA THR A 55 -48.96 -5.61 -22.69
C THR A 55 -47.59 -4.95 -22.65
N SER A 56 -46.72 -5.46 -21.85
CA SER A 56 -45.29 -5.14 -21.94
C SER A 56 -44.64 -5.89 -23.10
N SER A 57 -43.72 -5.26 -23.81
CA SER A 57 -42.88 -5.94 -24.82
C SER A 57 -41.78 -6.80 -24.18
N ASN A 58 -41.50 -6.61 -22.88
CA ASN A 58 -40.45 -7.34 -22.15
C ASN A 58 -40.89 -7.60 -20.71
N THR A 59 -41.58 -8.72 -20.49
CA THR A 59 -42.10 -9.11 -19.18
C THR A 59 -40.97 -9.48 -18.19
N SER A 60 -39.79 -9.89 -18.65
CA SER A 60 -38.66 -10.18 -17.77
C SER A 60 -38.16 -8.94 -17.02
N ILE A 61 -38.42 -7.74 -17.55
CA ILE A 61 -38.11 -6.45 -16.95
C ILE A 61 -39.23 -5.96 -16.06
N THR A 62 -40.47 -6.17 -16.48
CA THR A 62 -41.65 -5.50 -15.89
C THR A 62 -42.40 -6.37 -14.88
N ASP A 63 -42.32 -7.71 -14.98
CA ASP A 63 -43.01 -8.59 -14.05
C ASP A 63 -42.46 -8.43 -12.63
N SER A 64 -43.35 -8.30 -11.66
CA SER A 64 -43.02 -8.10 -10.24
C SER A 64 -42.25 -6.80 -9.94
N ASN A 65 -42.25 -5.83 -10.88
CA ASN A 65 -41.65 -4.52 -10.68
C ASN A 65 -42.73 -3.45 -10.67
N GLY A 66 -43.07 -2.94 -9.49
CA GLY A 66 -44.13 -1.94 -9.28
C GLY A 66 -43.89 -0.58 -9.93
N ASN A 67 -42.68 -0.35 -10.49
CA ASN A 67 -42.38 0.89 -11.22
C ASN A 67 -42.93 0.86 -12.66
N TYR A 68 -43.47 -0.27 -13.11
CA TYR A 68 -44.13 -0.44 -14.40
C TYR A 68 -45.59 -0.80 -14.19
N SER A 69 -46.48 -0.06 -14.89
CA SER A 69 -47.90 -0.33 -14.89
C SER A 69 -48.42 -0.25 -16.29
N VAL A 70 -49.27 -1.19 -16.72
CA VAL A 70 -50.00 -1.09 -18.01
C VAL A 70 -51.27 -0.29 -17.87
N ALA A 71 -51.66 0.12 -16.65
CA ALA A 71 -52.82 0.94 -16.36
C ALA A 71 -52.54 2.42 -16.68
N GLY A 72 -53.59 3.12 -17.12
CA GLY A 72 -53.54 4.57 -17.33
C GLY A 72 -52.99 5.02 -18.69
N ALA A 73 -52.60 4.09 -19.57
CA ALA A 73 -52.30 4.45 -20.96
C ALA A 73 -53.53 4.99 -21.64
N THR A 74 -53.38 6.10 -22.38
CA THR A 74 -54.49 6.69 -23.12
C THR A 74 -54.24 6.59 -24.63
N TYR A 75 -55.29 6.13 -25.35
CA TYR A 75 -55.25 5.99 -26.80
C TYR A 75 -56.41 6.78 -27.42
N GLY A 76 -56.10 7.59 -28.44
CA GLY A 76 -57.12 8.21 -29.29
C GLY A 76 -57.58 7.24 -30.36
N VAL A 77 -58.91 7.15 -30.57
CA VAL A 77 -59.54 6.48 -31.72
C VAL A 77 -59.94 7.53 -32.73
N PHE A 78 -59.43 7.41 -33.96
CA PHE A 78 -59.60 8.45 -35.00
C PHE A 78 -60.28 7.86 -36.25
N SER A 79 -61.01 8.71 -36.98
CA SER A 79 -61.62 8.34 -38.24
C SER A 79 -60.69 8.46 -39.44
N ASP A 80 -59.55 9.10 -39.30
CA ASP A 80 -58.56 9.38 -40.35
C ASP A 80 -57.17 8.94 -39.95
N LYS A 81 -56.37 8.57 -40.92
CA LYS A 81 -55.02 8.05 -40.73
C LYS A 81 -54.06 9.10 -40.13
N ASP A 82 -54.31 10.36 -40.39
CA ASP A 82 -53.48 11.47 -39.87
C ASP A 82 -53.83 11.82 -38.42
N CYS A 83 -54.77 11.09 -37.80
CA CYS A 83 -55.20 11.24 -36.42
C CYS A 83 -55.63 12.69 -36.07
N THR A 84 -56.35 13.34 -37.01
CA THR A 84 -56.85 14.72 -36.82
C THR A 84 -58.29 14.76 -36.30
N LYS A 85 -59.08 13.70 -36.55
CA LYS A 85 -60.48 13.60 -36.17
C LYS A 85 -60.72 12.53 -35.15
N GLN A 86 -60.54 12.86 -33.87
CA GLN A 86 -60.75 11.96 -32.78
C GLN A 86 -62.25 11.63 -32.58
N LEU A 87 -62.51 10.34 -32.42
CA LEU A 87 -63.88 9.81 -32.20
C LEU A 87 -64.10 9.47 -30.72
N ALA A 88 -63.06 8.90 -30.05
CA ALA A 88 -63.12 8.47 -28.67
C ALA A 88 -61.73 8.39 -28.06
N THR A 89 -61.68 8.20 -26.75
CA THR A 89 -60.46 7.86 -25.99
C THR A 89 -60.64 6.49 -25.32
N LEU A 90 -59.62 5.67 -25.37
CA LEU A 90 -59.52 4.42 -24.64
C LEU A 90 -58.48 4.59 -23.52
N THR A 91 -58.80 4.15 -22.30
CA THR A 91 -57.85 4.16 -21.17
C THR A 91 -57.67 2.73 -20.64
N THR A 92 -56.47 2.29 -20.43
CA THR A 92 -56.17 0.93 -19.95
C THR A 92 -56.37 0.79 -18.45
N ASP A 93 -56.90 -0.36 -18.03
CA ASP A 93 -57.02 -0.80 -16.64
C ASP A 93 -55.71 -1.48 -16.17
N GLU A 94 -55.70 -2.01 -14.93
CA GLU A 94 -54.57 -2.73 -14.31
C GLU A 94 -54.14 -4.00 -15.08
N ASN A 95 -55.02 -4.57 -15.88
CA ASN A 95 -54.76 -5.73 -16.72
C ASN A 95 -54.44 -5.35 -18.18
N GLY A 96 -54.29 -4.05 -18.45
CA GLY A 96 -54.01 -3.53 -19.78
C GLY A 96 -55.22 -3.54 -20.73
N ASN A 97 -56.43 -3.85 -20.26
CA ASN A 97 -57.62 -3.80 -21.07
C ASN A 97 -58.28 -2.43 -21.03
N THR A 98 -58.97 -2.07 -22.12
CA THR A 98 -59.82 -0.87 -22.15
C THR A 98 -61.29 -1.25 -22.13
N ASP A 99 -62.11 -0.32 -21.70
CA ASP A 99 -63.53 -0.34 -22.02
C ASP A 99 -63.76 -0.36 -23.55
N VAL A 100 -64.94 -0.77 -23.96
CA VAL A 100 -65.34 -0.74 -25.36
C VAL A 100 -65.87 0.65 -25.72
N VAL A 101 -65.49 1.14 -26.90
CA VAL A 101 -66.08 2.34 -27.48
C VAL A 101 -66.83 1.96 -28.75
N GLU A 102 -68.06 2.49 -28.89
CA GLU A 102 -68.85 2.33 -30.12
C GLU A 102 -68.35 3.27 -31.20
N VAL A 103 -68.07 2.72 -32.36
CA VAL A 103 -67.61 3.47 -33.53
C VAL A 103 -68.36 3.02 -34.79
N LYS A 104 -68.42 3.82 -35.80
CA LYS A 104 -68.99 3.42 -37.10
C LYS A 104 -68.15 2.24 -37.66
N SER A 105 -68.87 1.26 -38.22
CA SER A 105 -68.18 0.16 -38.89
C SER A 105 -67.33 0.65 -40.05
N GLY A 106 -66.11 0.07 -40.16
CA GLY A 106 -65.08 0.51 -41.09
C GLY A 106 -63.69 0.44 -40.48
N THR A 107 -62.74 1.13 -41.04
CA THR A 107 -61.39 1.22 -40.49
C THR A 107 -61.31 2.46 -39.60
N VAL A 108 -60.89 2.24 -38.35
CA VAL A 108 -60.51 3.31 -37.43
C VAL A 108 -59.00 3.26 -37.20
N TYR A 109 -58.41 4.36 -36.79
CA TYR A 109 -57.00 4.51 -36.50
C TYR A 109 -56.83 4.78 -35.01
N ILE A 110 -55.87 4.05 -34.40
CA ILE A 110 -55.63 4.15 -32.97
C ILE A 110 -54.18 4.56 -32.76
N LYS A 111 -53.98 5.59 -31.95
CA LYS A 111 -52.66 6.12 -31.60
C LYS A 111 -52.56 6.36 -30.10
N GLU A 112 -51.44 6.00 -29.51
CA GLU A 112 -51.18 6.34 -28.13
C GLU A 112 -51.00 7.83 -27.93
N LEU A 113 -51.69 8.41 -26.94
CA LEU A 113 -51.61 9.81 -26.56
C LEU A 113 -50.70 10.03 -25.36
N SER A 114 -50.73 9.08 -24.40
CA SER A 114 -49.83 9.05 -23.25
C SER A 114 -49.52 7.62 -22.86
N ALA A 115 -48.25 7.31 -22.65
CA ALA A 115 -47.83 6.04 -22.11
C ALA A 115 -48.13 5.95 -20.62
N PRO A 116 -48.29 4.72 -20.09
CA PRO A 116 -48.45 4.51 -18.67
C PRO A 116 -47.07 4.57 -17.95
N ALA A 117 -47.11 4.49 -16.63
CA ALA A 117 -45.88 4.55 -15.81
C ALA A 117 -44.85 3.49 -16.24
N GLY A 118 -43.60 3.92 -16.40
CA GLY A 118 -42.47 3.04 -16.72
C GLY A 118 -42.29 2.71 -18.20
N TYR A 119 -43.15 3.16 -19.09
CA TYR A 119 -43.08 2.85 -20.54
C TYR A 119 -42.78 4.04 -21.40
N LYS A 120 -42.25 3.77 -22.60
CA LYS A 120 -42.06 4.78 -23.67
C LYS A 120 -43.37 4.93 -24.45
N VAL A 121 -43.68 6.14 -24.87
CA VAL A 121 -44.87 6.39 -25.75
C VAL A 121 -44.66 5.71 -27.09
N ASP A 122 -45.62 4.86 -27.50
CA ASP A 122 -45.65 4.28 -28.84
C ASP A 122 -46.21 5.28 -29.86
N LYS A 123 -45.39 5.75 -30.78
CA LYS A 123 -45.74 6.71 -31.83
C LYS A 123 -46.46 6.07 -33.01
N THR A 124 -46.66 4.76 -33.02
CA THR A 124 -47.25 4.00 -34.12
C THR A 124 -48.74 4.32 -34.25
N VAL A 125 -49.20 4.51 -35.49
CA VAL A 125 -50.63 4.65 -35.82
C VAL A 125 -51.11 3.28 -36.30
N TYR A 126 -51.93 2.66 -35.51
CA TYR A 126 -52.54 1.35 -35.80
C TYR A 126 -53.84 1.48 -36.55
N SER A 127 -54.11 0.60 -37.51
CA SER A 127 -55.41 0.51 -38.20
C SER A 127 -56.19 -0.68 -37.62
N LEU A 128 -57.45 -0.44 -37.25
CA LEU A 128 -58.35 -1.48 -36.72
C LEU A 128 -59.62 -1.54 -37.56
N LYS A 129 -59.90 -2.70 -38.15
CA LYS A 129 -61.15 -2.95 -38.90
C LYS A 129 -62.25 -3.32 -37.92
N VAL A 130 -63.30 -2.52 -37.83
CA VAL A 130 -64.46 -2.73 -36.99
C VAL A 130 -65.66 -3.16 -37.84
N GLU A 131 -66.20 -4.32 -37.55
CA GLU A 131 -67.38 -4.86 -38.20
C GLU A 131 -68.65 -4.53 -37.39
N ALA A 132 -69.72 -4.30 -38.10
CA ALA A 132 -71.00 -4.01 -37.47
C ALA A 132 -71.45 -5.12 -36.54
N GLY A 133 -71.82 -4.79 -35.32
CA GLY A 133 -72.26 -5.70 -34.28
C GLY A 133 -71.19 -6.56 -33.62
N LYS A 134 -69.93 -6.33 -33.98
CA LYS A 134 -68.81 -7.08 -33.39
C LYS A 134 -67.87 -6.15 -32.61
N THR A 135 -67.13 -6.73 -31.68
CA THR A 135 -66.04 -6.06 -30.98
C THR A 135 -64.72 -6.42 -31.64
N ALA A 136 -64.02 -5.42 -32.11
CA ALA A 136 -62.66 -5.55 -32.60
C ALA A 136 -61.69 -5.19 -31.48
N THR A 137 -60.64 -6.00 -31.28
CA THR A 137 -59.62 -5.77 -30.26
C THR A 137 -58.31 -5.51 -30.94
N LEU A 138 -57.68 -4.36 -30.66
CA LEU A 138 -56.29 -4.11 -30.98
C LEU A 138 -55.41 -4.63 -29.86
N LYS A 139 -54.37 -5.37 -30.19
CA LYS A 139 -53.34 -5.80 -29.25
C LYS A 139 -52.07 -4.98 -29.51
N VAL A 140 -51.54 -4.36 -28.48
CA VAL A 140 -50.32 -3.54 -28.54
C VAL A 140 -49.38 -3.93 -27.39
N SER A 141 -48.10 -3.64 -27.57
CA SER A 141 -47.11 -3.81 -26.50
C SER A 141 -46.15 -2.62 -26.50
N ASP A 142 -45.90 -2.10 -25.32
CA ASP A 142 -44.99 -0.96 -25.16
C ASP A 142 -43.61 -1.41 -24.67
N ILE A 143 -42.63 -0.62 -25.06
CA ILE A 143 -41.24 -0.79 -24.67
C ILE A 143 -41.03 -0.21 -23.26
N PRO A 144 -40.57 -1.00 -22.28
CA PRO A 144 -40.26 -0.46 -20.95
C PRO A 144 -39.10 0.53 -21.02
N LYS A 145 -39.15 1.53 -20.16
CA LYS A 145 -38.01 2.43 -19.90
C LYS A 145 -36.96 1.64 -19.16
N VAL A 146 -35.72 1.76 -19.58
CA VAL A 146 -34.56 1.12 -18.97
C VAL A 146 -33.36 2.04 -19.12
N THR A 147 -32.29 1.78 -18.36
CA THR A 147 -31.02 2.41 -18.58
C THR A 147 -29.96 1.40 -19.02
N ASP A 148 -28.96 1.87 -19.75
CA ASP A 148 -27.79 1.07 -20.06
C ASP A 148 -26.99 0.79 -18.78
N THR A 149 -26.33 -0.36 -18.71
CA THR A 149 -25.57 -0.81 -17.54
C THR A 149 -24.20 -0.17 -17.39
N LEU A 150 -23.92 0.93 -18.07
CA LEU A 150 -22.58 1.50 -18.24
C LEU A 150 -22.12 2.39 -17.08
N ILE A 151 -22.31 1.94 -15.84
CA ILE A 151 -21.54 2.48 -14.72
C ILE A 151 -20.17 1.84 -14.75
N GLU A 152 -19.15 2.60 -15.14
CA GLU A 152 -17.75 2.16 -15.03
C GLU A 152 -17.17 2.63 -13.70
N LEU A 153 -16.70 1.67 -12.90
CA LEU A 153 -15.96 1.93 -11.67
C LEU A 153 -14.47 1.82 -11.96
N PHE A 154 -13.74 2.89 -11.74
CA PHE A 154 -12.28 2.95 -11.87
C PHE A 154 -11.64 2.68 -10.53
N LYS A 155 -10.79 1.67 -10.46
CA LYS A 155 -10.00 1.38 -9.25
C LYS A 155 -8.74 2.20 -9.23
N ILE A 156 -8.50 2.93 -8.15
CA ILE A 156 -7.33 3.78 -7.96
C ILE A 156 -6.66 3.52 -6.61
N ASP A 157 -5.42 3.92 -6.52
CA ASP A 157 -4.67 3.95 -5.27
C ASP A 157 -5.03 5.20 -4.46
N MET A 158 -5.39 5.04 -3.18
CA MET A 158 -5.84 6.14 -2.32
C MET A 158 -4.74 7.17 -2.05
N GLU A 159 -3.50 6.74 -1.91
CA GLU A 159 -2.40 7.62 -1.53
C GLU A 159 -1.88 8.45 -2.70
N THR A 160 -1.80 7.85 -3.88
CA THR A 160 -1.33 8.51 -5.10
C THR A 160 -2.45 9.19 -5.87
N GLN A 161 -3.71 8.83 -5.62
CA GLN A 161 -4.90 9.24 -6.38
C GLN A 161 -4.78 8.90 -7.87
N LYS A 162 -4.11 7.81 -8.22
CA LYS A 162 -3.86 7.37 -9.59
C LYS A 162 -4.32 5.94 -9.82
N GLY A 163 -4.59 5.61 -11.08
CA GLY A 163 -4.89 4.25 -11.54
C GLY A 163 -3.67 3.32 -11.61
N ASN A 164 -2.51 3.73 -11.08
CA ASN A 164 -1.31 2.90 -11.02
C ASN A 164 -1.17 2.30 -9.62
N PRO A 165 -1.01 0.97 -9.48
CA PRO A 165 -0.73 0.36 -8.18
C PRO A 165 0.66 0.72 -7.67
N GLN A 166 0.87 0.58 -6.36
CA GLN A 166 2.18 0.73 -5.74
C GLN A 166 2.89 -0.62 -5.59
N GLY A 167 4.20 -0.62 -5.77
CA GLY A 167 5.04 -1.78 -5.48
C GLY A 167 4.63 -3.04 -6.26
N ASN A 168 4.40 -4.13 -5.56
CA ASN A 168 3.90 -5.39 -6.11
C ASN A 168 2.38 -5.57 -5.92
N ALA A 169 1.68 -4.53 -5.48
CA ALA A 169 0.23 -4.56 -5.37
C ALA A 169 -0.42 -4.55 -6.77
N SER A 170 -1.69 -4.88 -6.83
CA SER A 170 -2.49 -4.87 -8.06
C SER A 170 -3.82 -4.16 -7.79
N LEU A 171 -4.31 -3.39 -8.75
CA LEU A 171 -5.66 -2.84 -8.72
C LEU A 171 -6.66 -3.75 -9.45
N ALA A 172 -6.18 -4.82 -10.12
CA ALA A 172 -7.03 -5.86 -10.69
C ALA A 172 -7.48 -6.86 -9.61
N GLY A 173 -8.70 -7.38 -9.77
CA GLY A 173 -9.26 -8.41 -8.89
C GLY A 173 -9.99 -7.88 -7.66
N ALA A 174 -10.21 -6.58 -7.53
CA ALA A 174 -11.17 -6.03 -6.58
C ALA A 174 -12.58 -6.50 -6.94
N GLU A 175 -13.33 -7.01 -5.97
CA GLU A 175 -14.69 -7.50 -6.22
C GLU A 175 -15.72 -6.51 -5.70
N PHE A 176 -16.74 -6.27 -6.54
CA PHE A 176 -17.85 -5.37 -6.27
C PHE A 176 -19.15 -6.15 -6.29
N THR A 177 -19.96 -6.01 -5.23
CA THR A 177 -21.31 -6.55 -5.14
C THR A 177 -22.31 -5.49 -5.54
N TRP A 178 -23.07 -5.79 -6.58
CA TRP A 178 -24.16 -4.98 -7.10
C TRP A 178 -25.48 -5.61 -6.71
N LYS A 179 -26.41 -4.81 -6.18
CA LYS A 179 -27.75 -5.26 -5.87
C LYS A 179 -28.78 -4.35 -6.51
N TYR A 180 -29.74 -4.96 -7.18
CA TYR A 180 -30.87 -4.27 -7.78
C TYR A 180 -32.16 -4.60 -6.99
N TYR A 181 -32.97 -3.57 -6.75
CA TYR A 181 -34.24 -3.65 -6.06
C TYR A 181 -35.34 -3.07 -6.96
N ALA A 182 -36.44 -3.83 -7.15
CA ALA A 182 -37.58 -3.44 -7.98
C ALA A 182 -38.50 -2.43 -7.25
N GLY A 183 -37.93 -1.32 -6.79
CA GLY A 183 -38.60 -0.23 -6.10
C GLY A 183 -37.64 0.92 -5.85
N PHE A 184 -38.16 2.09 -5.45
CA PHE A 184 -37.36 3.26 -5.15
C PHE A 184 -37.06 3.32 -3.65
N TYR A 185 -35.80 3.10 -3.28
CA TYR A 185 -35.33 3.04 -1.90
C TYR A 185 -34.16 4.00 -1.68
N ASN A 186 -34.01 4.42 -0.43
CA ASN A 186 -32.83 5.11 0.05
C ASN A 186 -31.97 4.15 0.87
N LYS A 187 -30.75 4.54 1.21
CA LYS A 187 -29.80 3.72 1.98
C LYS A 187 -30.39 3.15 3.27
N ASP A 188 -31.26 3.94 3.95
CA ASP A 188 -31.79 3.59 5.27
C ASP A 188 -33.02 2.66 5.23
N ASN A 189 -33.62 2.45 4.05
CA ASN A 189 -34.85 1.66 3.89
C ASN A 189 -34.75 0.59 2.79
N LEU A 190 -33.55 0.14 2.47
CA LEU A 190 -33.33 -0.96 1.53
C LEU A 190 -33.99 -2.24 2.06
N PRO A 191 -34.71 -3.01 1.21
CA PRO A 191 -35.16 -4.33 1.56
C PRO A 191 -33.99 -5.26 1.93
N ALA A 192 -34.25 -6.21 2.82
CA ALA A 192 -33.24 -7.19 3.24
C ALA A 192 -32.74 -8.04 2.06
N GLU A 193 -33.64 -8.36 1.12
CA GLU A 193 -33.31 -9.16 -0.06
C GLU A 193 -33.41 -8.29 -1.32
N ALA A 194 -32.39 -8.39 -2.16
CA ALA A 194 -32.37 -7.76 -3.47
C ALA A 194 -33.16 -8.59 -4.48
N THR A 195 -33.71 -7.93 -5.49
CA THR A 195 -34.38 -8.61 -6.62
C THR A 195 -33.37 -9.36 -7.48
N ARG A 196 -32.17 -8.79 -7.67
CA ARG A 196 -31.01 -9.45 -8.30
C ARG A 196 -29.72 -8.99 -7.66
N THR A 197 -28.74 -9.89 -7.69
CA THR A 197 -27.39 -9.63 -7.17
C THR A 197 -26.35 -10.09 -8.18
N TRP A 198 -25.31 -9.28 -8.39
CA TRP A 198 -24.15 -9.63 -9.22
C TRP A 198 -22.88 -9.31 -8.46
N VAL A 199 -21.84 -10.11 -8.70
CA VAL A 199 -20.48 -9.81 -8.28
C VAL A 199 -19.63 -9.63 -9.53
N THR A 200 -18.96 -8.50 -9.63
CA THR A 200 -18.03 -8.21 -10.71
C THR A 200 -16.64 -7.96 -10.13
N LYS A 201 -15.60 -8.05 -10.94
CA LYS A 201 -14.22 -7.76 -10.55
C LYS A 201 -13.57 -6.74 -11.47
N THR A 202 -12.57 -6.03 -10.94
CA THR A 202 -11.75 -5.16 -11.75
C THR A 202 -10.80 -5.96 -12.63
N ILE A 203 -10.68 -5.55 -13.89
CA ILE A 203 -9.67 -6.05 -14.84
C ILE A 203 -8.89 -4.86 -15.41
N ALA A 204 -7.70 -5.14 -15.94
CA ALA A 204 -6.90 -4.14 -16.63
C ALA A 204 -7.43 -3.94 -18.05
N GLU A 205 -7.71 -2.71 -18.42
CA GLU A 205 -7.99 -2.29 -19.80
C GLU A 205 -6.98 -1.24 -20.23
N THR A 206 -6.49 -1.35 -21.45
CA THR A 206 -5.49 -0.41 -21.99
C THR A 206 -6.11 0.39 -23.12
N ASP A 207 -6.08 1.70 -22.98
CA ASP A 207 -6.59 2.63 -23.99
C ASP A 207 -5.69 2.68 -25.23
N SER A 208 -6.17 3.32 -26.28
CA SER A 208 -5.45 3.49 -27.53
C SER A 208 -4.13 4.28 -27.42
N ASP A 209 -3.98 5.08 -26.36
CA ASP A 209 -2.76 5.83 -26.03
C ASP A 209 -1.76 5.03 -25.18
N GLY A 210 -2.11 3.77 -24.81
CA GLY A 210 -1.30 2.90 -23.98
C GLY A 210 -1.50 3.07 -22.47
N THR A 211 -2.44 3.90 -22.02
CA THR A 211 -2.76 4.06 -20.60
C THR A 211 -3.59 2.87 -20.12
N THR A 212 -3.15 2.23 -19.03
CA THR A 212 -3.87 1.11 -18.41
C THR A 212 -4.73 1.62 -17.27
N HIS A 213 -6.02 1.26 -17.32
CA HIS A 213 -7.02 1.48 -16.29
C HIS A 213 -7.46 0.16 -15.69
N TYR A 214 -7.86 0.18 -14.43
CA TYR A 214 -8.45 -0.97 -13.75
C TYR A 214 -9.91 -0.67 -13.51
N ILE A 215 -10.78 -1.31 -14.30
CA ILE A 215 -12.21 -1.00 -14.31
C ILE A 215 -13.07 -2.22 -14.05
N THR A 216 -14.29 -1.97 -13.58
CA THR A 216 -15.36 -2.96 -13.53
C THR A 216 -16.69 -2.33 -13.92
N LYS A 217 -17.61 -3.14 -14.47
CA LYS A 217 -18.98 -2.76 -14.85
C LYS A 217 -19.89 -3.96 -14.91
N LEU A 218 -21.21 -3.75 -14.98
CA LEU A 218 -22.19 -4.82 -15.10
C LEU A 218 -22.22 -5.38 -16.54
N ALA A 219 -21.21 -6.21 -16.86
CA ALA A 219 -21.10 -6.92 -18.13
C ALA A 219 -20.44 -8.28 -17.91
N ASP A 220 -20.68 -9.24 -18.82
CA ASP A 220 -20.21 -10.63 -18.68
C ASP A 220 -18.70 -10.76 -18.54
N ALA A 221 -17.93 -9.88 -19.19
CA ALA A 221 -16.46 -9.88 -19.12
C ALA A 221 -15.91 -9.62 -17.69
N TYR A 222 -16.67 -8.94 -16.85
CA TYR A 222 -16.29 -8.58 -15.48
C TYR A 222 -16.95 -9.46 -14.43
N LYS A 223 -18.02 -10.19 -14.80
CA LYS A 223 -18.86 -10.96 -13.89
C LYS A 223 -18.09 -12.13 -13.29
N VAL A 224 -18.12 -12.22 -11.97
CA VAL A 224 -17.58 -13.34 -11.19
C VAL A 224 -18.70 -14.35 -10.87
N SER A 225 -19.87 -13.84 -10.42
CA SER A 225 -21.01 -14.66 -10.02
C SER A 225 -22.30 -13.84 -9.98
N GLY A 226 -23.40 -14.50 -9.67
CA GLY A 226 -24.71 -13.87 -9.47
C GLY A 226 -25.69 -14.12 -10.61
N ASP A 227 -26.82 -13.38 -10.60
CA ASP A 227 -27.95 -13.53 -11.49
C ASP A 227 -27.63 -13.24 -12.96
N SER A 228 -28.51 -13.64 -13.89
CA SER A 228 -28.46 -13.18 -15.27
C SER A 228 -28.74 -11.66 -15.35
N PHE A 229 -28.13 -10.97 -16.33
CA PHE A 229 -28.50 -9.57 -16.59
C PHE A 229 -29.94 -9.47 -17.15
N TYR A 230 -30.58 -8.33 -16.93
CA TYR A 230 -31.76 -7.98 -17.70
C TYR A 230 -31.33 -7.63 -19.13
N MET A 231 -32.12 -8.09 -20.10
CA MET A 231 -31.77 -7.91 -21.51
C MET A 231 -32.89 -7.17 -22.24
N GLN A 232 -32.53 -6.18 -23.07
CA GLN A 232 -33.43 -5.55 -24.02
C GLN A 232 -32.71 -5.36 -25.36
N ASP A 233 -33.32 -5.85 -26.43
CA ASP A 233 -32.75 -5.78 -27.80
C ASP A 233 -31.31 -6.33 -27.89
N GLY A 234 -31.01 -7.40 -27.13
CA GLY A 234 -29.71 -8.06 -27.09
C GLY A 234 -28.63 -7.35 -26.26
N LYS A 235 -28.99 -6.28 -25.55
CA LYS A 235 -28.09 -5.54 -24.65
C LYS A 235 -28.48 -5.74 -23.20
N ALA A 236 -27.48 -5.79 -22.32
CA ALA A 236 -27.70 -5.75 -20.88
C ALA A 236 -28.24 -4.37 -20.46
N VAL A 237 -29.28 -4.36 -19.64
CA VAL A 237 -29.94 -3.16 -19.16
C VAL A 237 -30.31 -3.26 -17.69
N LEU A 238 -30.58 -2.13 -17.05
CA LEU A 238 -31.16 -2.05 -15.72
C LEU A 238 -32.56 -1.47 -15.79
N PRO A 239 -33.57 -2.13 -15.16
CA PRO A 239 -34.92 -1.59 -15.04
C PRO A 239 -34.98 -0.37 -14.11
N LEU A 240 -36.13 0.32 -14.14
CA LEU A 240 -36.44 1.34 -13.12
C LEU A 240 -36.46 0.73 -11.74
N GLY A 241 -35.82 1.38 -10.78
CA GLY A 241 -35.67 0.88 -9.41
C GLY A 241 -34.47 1.47 -8.71
N THR A 242 -33.93 0.73 -7.75
CA THR A 242 -32.75 1.14 -6.99
C THR A 242 -31.58 0.20 -7.28
N LEU A 243 -30.43 0.76 -7.59
CA LEU A 243 -29.17 0.05 -7.72
C LEU A 243 -28.25 0.43 -6.57
N THR A 244 -27.59 -0.56 -5.97
CA THR A 244 -26.53 -0.36 -5.00
C THR A 244 -25.25 -1.04 -5.45
N VAL A 245 -24.12 -0.50 -5.04
CA VAL A 245 -22.80 -1.11 -5.25
C VAL A 245 -21.91 -0.85 -4.06
N GLU A 246 -21.16 -1.86 -3.67
CA GLU A 246 -20.10 -1.78 -2.66
C GLU A 246 -18.92 -2.66 -3.04
N GLU A 247 -17.73 -2.26 -2.65
CA GLU A 247 -16.57 -3.13 -2.74
C GLU A 247 -16.61 -4.16 -1.61
N THR A 248 -16.58 -5.44 -1.97
CA THR A 248 -16.70 -6.56 -1.02
C THR A 248 -15.39 -7.32 -0.83
N LYS A 249 -14.41 -7.08 -1.71
CA LYS A 249 -13.06 -7.64 -1.59
C LYS A 249 -12.05 -6.69 -2.23
N ALA A 250 -11.07 -6.28 -1.44
CA ALA A 250 -9.95 -5.49 -1.92
C ALA A 250 -9.06 -6.30 -2.89
N PRO A 251 -8.39 -5.64 -3.83
CA PRO A 251 -7.42 -6.29 -4.68
C PRO A 251 -6.12 -6.60 -3.91
N ASN A 252 -5.26 -7.44 -4.49
CA ASN A 252 -4.04 -7.88 -3.82
C ASN A 252 -3.12 -6.70 -3.45
N GLY A 253 -2.69 -6.66 -2.19
CA GLY A 253 -1.83 -5.62 -1.66
C GLY A 253 -2.54 -4.37 -1.17
N TYR A 254 -3.89 -4.38 -1.16
CA TYR A 254 -4.72 -3.29 -0.66
C TYR A 254 -5.62 -3.72 0.49
N LEU A 255 -6.17 -2.76 1.21
CA LEU A 255 -7.07 -2.94 2.33
C LEU A 255 -8.48 -2.51 1.93
N LEU A 256 -9.47 -3.36 2.21
CA LEU A 256 -10.88 -3.04 2.05
C LEU A 256 -11.34 -1.94 3.03
N ASP A 257 -10.66 -1.83 4.17
CA ASP A 257 -10.95 -0.77 5.14
C ASP A 257 -10.51 0.58 4.58
N GLY A 258 -11.47 1.38 4.23
CA GLY A 258 -11.25 2.70 3.65
C GLY A 258 -11.57 2.80 2.15
N ALA A 259 -12.25 1.81 1.57
CA ALA A 259 -12.80 1.94 0.22
C ALA A 259 -13.73 3.16 0.13
N TYR A 260 -13.31 4.18 -0.61
CA TYR A 260 -14.09 5.40 -0.86
C TYR A 260 -14.47 5.49 -2.32
N MET A 261 -15.78 5.69 -2.57
CA MET A 261 -16.29 5.99 -3.90
C MET A 261 -16.42 7.50 -4.09
N GLN A 262 -15.96 7.99 -5.22
CA GLN A 262 -16.10 9.39 -5.61
C GLN A 262 -16.75 9.47 -6.99
N ALA A 263 -17.88 10.18 -7.07
CA ALA A 263 -18.60 10.40 -8.30
C ALA A 263 -18.22 11.76 -8.91
N GLY A 264 -17.47 11.72 -10.03
CA GLY A 264 -17.09 12.91 -10.78
C GLY A 264 -16.30 13.93 -9.95
N ASP A 265 -16.48 15.21 -10.28
CA ASP A 265 -15.83 16.33 -9.59
C ASP A 265 -16.45 16.66 -8.21
N LYS A 266 -17.41 15.86 -7.74
CA LYS A 266 -17.99 16.06 -6.42
C LYS A 266 -16.96 15.70 -5.36
N SER A 267 -16.69 16.63 -4.47
CA SER A 267 -15.78 16.47 -3.33
C SER A 267 -16.27 15.46 -2.28
N GLU A 268 -17.49 14.95 -2.42
CA GLU A 268 -18.08 14.01 -1.47
C GLU A 268 -17.60 12.59 -1.75
N GLN A 269 -16.85 12.04 -0.79
CA GLN A 269 -16.44 10.65 -0.79
C GLN A 269 -17.47 9.81 -0.03
N ILE A 270 -18.02 8.80 -0.70
CA ILE A 270 -18.98 7.88 -0.10
C ILE A 270 -18.22 6.65 0.41
N LYS A 271 -18.23 6.44 1.72
CA LYS A 271 -17.65 5.25 2.33
C LYS A 271 -18.64 4.08 2.29
N GLY A 272 -18.20 2.95 1.77
CA GLY A 272 -18.96 1.70 1.72
C GLY A 272 -20.04 1.70 0.62
N LEU A 273 -21.31 1.48 1.01
CA LEU A 273 -22.41 1.26 0.08
C LEU A 273 -22.82 2.56 -0.66
N TYR A 274 -22.71 2.55 -1.97
CA TYR A 274 -23.32 3.55 -2.87
C TYR A 274 -24.73 3.11 -3.27
N VAL A 275 -25.68 4.05 -3.29
CA VAL A 275 -27.08 3.83 -3.62
C VAL A 275 -27.52 4.87 -4.65
N THR A 276 -28.15 4.44 -5.74
CA THR A 276 -28.71 5.30 -6.76
C THR A 276 -30.06 4.80 -7.23
N GLN A 277 -30.97 5.70 -7.60
CA GLN A 277 -32.28 5.38 -8.16
C GLN A 277 -32.27 5.59 -9.67
N ILE A 278 -32.90 4.68 -10.39
CA ILE A 278 -33.12 4.71 -11.83
C ILE A 278 -34.58 5.07 -12.01
N THR A 279 -34.88 6.34 -12.25
CA THR A 279 -36.26 6.87 -12.29
C THR A 279 -36.77 7.09 -13.68
N GLU A 280 -35.87 7.28 -14.66
CA GLU A 280 -36.21 7.54 -16.06
C GLU A 280 -35.35 6.74 -17.03
N ASP A 281 -35.74 6.77 -18.30
CA ASP A 281 -34.98 6.14 -19.38
C ASP A 281 -33.61 6.81 -19.55
N GLY A 282 -32.54 6.05 -19.39
CA GLY A 282 -31.19 6.54 -19.57
C GLY A 282 -30.56 7.27 -18.37
N ASP A 283 -31.17 7.26 -17.17
CA ASP A 283 -30.69 7.96 -15.97
C ASP A 283 -29.25 7.64 -15.55
N LEU A 284 -28.76 6.45 -15.84
CA LEU A 284 -27.40 6.01 -15.48
C LEU A 284 -26.40 6.10 -16.63
N ALA A 285 -26.76 6.65 -17.76
CA ALA A 285 -25.89 6.76 -18.94
C ALA A 285 -24.68 7.69 -18.75
N VAL A 286 -24.39 8.18 -17.53
CA VAL A 286 -23.51 9.34 -17.32
C VAL A 286 -22.38 9.07 -16.32
N LEU A 287 -21.71 7.94 -16.43
CA LEU A 287 -20.48 7.72 -15.64
C LEU A 287 -19.30 7.34 -16.53
N SER A 288 -19.33 7.72 -17.80
CA SER A 288 -18.21 7.62 -18.73
C SER A 288 -17.58 8.99 -18.99
N GLY A 289 -16.29 9.06 -19.11
CA GLY A 289 -15.53 10.29 -19.37
C GLY A 289 -15.19 11.08 -18.11
N SER A 290 -15.37 12.40 -18.13
CA SER A 290 -15.02 13.31 -17.02
C SER A 290 -15.79 13.09 -15.71
N ASN A 291 -16.82 12.25 -15.72
CA ASN A 291 -17.65 11.90 -14.58
C ASN A 291 -17.34 10.47 -14.05
N GLN A 292 -16.10 10.06 -14.08
CA GLN A 292 -15.68 8.72 -13.65
C GLN A 292 -15.99 8.45 -12.18
N PHE A 293 -16.57 7.29 -11.89
CA PHE A 293 -16.64 6.75 -10.56
C PHE A 293 -15.29 6.12 -10.21
N SER A 294 -14.54 6.76 -9.33
CA SER A 294 -13.31 6.18 -8.80
C SER A 294 -13.56 5.55 -7.43
N VAL A 295 -13.00 4.36 -7.23
CA VAL A 295 -12.99 3.66 -5.94
C VAL A 295 -11.54 3.50 -5.52
N SER A 296 -11.19 4.11 -4.38
CA SER A 296 -9.82 4.12 -3.88
C SER A 296 -9.66 3.20 -2.68
N ASP A 297 -8.55 2.47 -2.64
CA ASP A 297 -8.14 1.67 -1.49
C ASP A 297 -6.79 2.10 -0.96
N LYS A 298 -6.57 1.85 0.33
CA LYS A 298 -5.31 2.07 1.00
C LYS A 298 -4.38 0.89 0.77
N VAL A 299 -3.16 1.15 0.30
CA VAL A 299 -2.14 0.11 0.14
C VAL A 299 -1.71 -0.47 1.50
N ILE A 300 -1.48 -1.77 1.57
CA ILE A 300 -0.87 -2.44 2.72
C ILE A 300 0.51 -1.85 2.97
N ARG A 301 0.83 -1.55 4.22
CA ARG A 301 2.14 -1.04 4.63
C ARG A 301 2.73 -1.84 5.77
N GLY A 302 4.04 -1.92 5.79
CA GLY A 302 4.82 -2.59 6.83
C GLY A 302 6.15 -1.90 7.09
N GLY A 303 6.95 -2.51 7.95
CA GLY A 303 8.29 -2.08 8.26
C GLY A 303 9.29 -3.22 8.22
N VAL A 304 10.55 -2.90 8.52
CA VAL A 304 11.64 -3.87 8.63
C VAL A 304 12.51 -3.56 9.83
N LYS A 305 13.06 -4.60 10.46
CA LYS A 305 14.03 -4.53 11.54
C LYS A 305 15.20 -5.44 11.23
N ILE A 306 16.44 -4.95 11.34
CA ILE A 306 17.65 -5.68 11.01
C ILE A 306 18.70 -5.57 12.13
N GLN A 307 19.53 -6.59 12.28
CA GLN A 307 20.62 -6.69 13.25
C GLN A 307 21.99 -6.66 12.57
N LYS A 308 22.89 -5.83 13.08
CA LYS A 308 24.31 -5.84 12.77
C LYS A 308 25.06 -6.78 13.72
N ARG A 309 26.01 -7.55 13.19
CA ARG A 309 26.84 -8.48 13.96
C ARG A 309 28.31 -8.39 13.58
N ASP A 310 29.16 -8.74 14.53
CA ASP A 310 30.57 -9.02 14.29
C ASP A 310 30.72 -10.33 13.51
N LEU A 311 31.58 -10.35 12.48
CA LEU A 311 31.76 -11.53 11.63
C LEU A 311 32.56 -12.65 12.33
N GLU A 312 33.53 -12.28 13.15
CA GLU A 312 34.42 -13.25 13.78
C GLU A 312 33.76 -13.99 14.95
N THR A 313 33.04 -13.22 15.78
CA THR A 313 32.37 -13.80 16.97
C THR A 313 30.93 -14.28 16.64
N GLY A 314 30.32 -13.75 15.60
CA GLY A 314 28.91 -13.97 15.29
C GLY A 314 27.95 -13.28 16.28
N ASP A 315 28.47 -12.47 17.18
CA ASP A 315 27.71 -11.82 18.25
C ASP A 315 27.25 -10.40 17.89
N THR A 316 26.35 -9.87 18.72
CA THR A 316 25.88 -8.47 18.66
C THR A 316 26.76 -7.55 19.52
N LYS A 317 27.83 -8.07 20.10
CA LYS A 317 28.82 -7.30 20.85
C LYS A 317 30.02 -7.00 19.97
N PRO A 318 30.42 -5.72 19.84
CA PRO A 318 31.65 -5.37 19.13
C PRO A 318 32.88 -5.80 19.88
N GLN A 319 33.98 -5.98 19.18
CA GLN A 319 35.31 -6.27 19.76
C GLN A 319 36.08 -4.95 20.01
N GLY A 320 36.98 -4.95 21.00
CA GLY A 320 37.80 -3.81 21.36
C GLY A 320 36.97 -2.51 21.57
N SER A 321 37.44 -1.41 21.04
CA SER A 321 36.75 -0.12 21.09
C SER A 321 35.85 0.15 19.87
N ALA A 322 35.64 -0.85 19.00
CA ALA A 322 34.73 -0.75 17.87
C ALA A 322 33.26 -0.64 18.33
N THR A 323 32.38 -0.28 17.43
CA THR A 323 30.94 -0.14 17.70
C THR A 323 30.12 -0.70 16.56
N LEU A 324 28.94 -1.26 16.84
CA LEU A 324 27.94 -1.62 15.82
C LEU A 324 26.91 -0.51 15.59
N LYS A 325 27.00 0.58 16.36
CA LYS A 325 26.15 1.76 16.25
C LYS A 325 26.50 2.56 14.98
N ASP A 326 25.48 3.28 14.47
CA ASP A 326 25.56 4.17 13.33
C ASP A 326 25.91 3.50 11.98
N THR A 327 25.83 2.16 11.89
CA THR A 327 25.85 1.49 10.58
C THR A 327 24.70 2.00 9.73
N ALA A 328 24.96 2.45 8.51
CA ALA A 328 23.95 2.89 7.59
C ALA A 328 23.50 1.76 6.68
N PHE A 329 22.16 1.58 6.58
CA PHE A 329 21.53 0.64 5.66
C PHE A 329 20.60 1.37 4.72
N ASP A 330 20.81 1.20 3.43
CA ASP A 330 19.93 1.69 2.38
C ASP A 330 18.88 0.64 2.05
N ILE A 331 17.61 1.05 2.11
CA ILE A 331 16.48 0.23 1.66
C ILE A 331 16.19 0.62 0.22
N ILE A 332 16.29 -0.34 -0.70
CA ILE A 332 16.15 -0.17 -2.13
C ILE A 332 14.85 -0.83 -2.59
N SER A 333 14.08 -0.16 -3.44
CA SER A 333 12.89 -0.74 -4.07
C SER A 333 13.26 -1.73 -5.16
N LEU A 334 12.73 -2.96 -5.10
CA LEU A 334 12.85 -3.98 -6.16
C LEU A 334 11.56 -4.11 -6.99
N ASN A 335 10.66 -3.14 -6.87
CA ASN A 335 9.33 -3.21 -7.44
C ASN A 335 9.29 -2.58 -8.85
N ASP A 336 8.51 -3.19 -9.75
CA ASP A 336 8.32 -2.64 -11.10
C ASP A 336 7.43 -1.38 -11.09
N ASN A 337 6.44 -1.30 -10.17
CA ASN A 337 5.69 -0.07 -9.96
C ASN A 337 6.40 0.80 -8.92
N ALA A 338 6.26 2.12 -9.09
CA ALA A 338 6.77 3.07 -8.11
C ALA A 338 6.12 2.90 -6.73
N VAL A 339 6.86 3.22 -5.69
CA VAL A 339 6.41 3.16 -4.28
C VAL A 339 6.40 4.55 -3.68
N LEU A 340 5.34 4.90 -2.96
CA LEU A 340 5.24 6.16 -2.23
C LEU A 340 5.79 5.96 -0.81
N VAL A 341 6.87 6.65 -0.48
CA VAL A 341 7.48 6.62 0.86
C VAL A 341 7.68 8.07 1.32
N GLU A 342 7.14 8.42 2.49
CA GLU A 342 7.24 9.76 3.08
C GLU A 342 6.87 10.88 2.09
N GLY A 343 5.82 10.67 1.28
CA GLY A 343 5.30 11.67 0.33
C GLY A 343 6.08 11.78 -0.99
N LYS A 344 7.09 10.95 -1.21
CA LYS A 344 7.88 10.91 -2.44
C LYS A 344 7.74 9.56 -3.15
N LEU A 345 7.59 9.61 -4.48
CA LEU A 345 7.56 8.40 -5.32
C LEU A 345 8.99 7.98 -5.70
N TYR A 346 9.29 6.69 -5.50
CA TYR A 346 10.55 6.06 -5.84
C TYR A 346 10.31 4.93 -6.85
N LYS A 347 11.19 4.86 -7.84
CA LYS A 347 11.18 3.81 -8.86
C LYS A 347 12.00 2.59 -8.41
N LYS A 348 12.00 1.55 -9.23
CA LYS A 348 12.87 0.39 -9.07
C LYS A 348 14.34 0.81 -8.98
N ASP A 349 15.09 0.14 -8.12
CA ASP A 349 16.51 0.34 -7.84
C ASP A 349 16.87 1.68 -7.18
N GLU A 350 15.86 2.49 -6.79
CA GLU A 350 16.09 3.71 -6.00
C GLU A 350 16.10 3.42 -4.50
N VAL A 351 16.93 4.15 -3.76
CA VAL A 351 16.96 4.12 -2.29
C VAL A 351 15.74 4.86 -1.77
N VAL A 352 14.85 4.14 -1.10
CA VAL A 352 13.61 4.69 -0.55
C VAL A 352 13.78 5.23 0.86
N LYS A 353 14.75 4.69 1.61
CA LYS A 353 15.06 5.11 2.98
C LYS A 353 16.46 4.62 3.37
N THR A 354 17.20 5.45 4.10
CA THR A 354 18.40 5.04 4.85
C THR A 354 18.05 4.99 6.33
N ILE A 355 18.40 3.88 6.98
CA ILE A 355 18.24 3.67 8.43
C ILE A 355 19.59 3.43 9.08
N ARG A 356 19.73 3.75 10.37
CA ARG A 356 20.98 3.58 11.11
C ARG A 356 20.75 2.75 12.35
N THR A 357 21.79 1.97 12.70
CA THR A 357 21.76 1.14 13.91
C THR A 357 21.91 1.97 15.18
N ASP A 358 21.21 1.52 16.22
CA ASP A 358 21.38 1.96 17.60
C ASP A 358 22.63 1.35 18.28
N ILE A 359 22.73 1.53 19.58
CA ILE A 359 23.89 1.03 20.36
C ILE A 359 23.92 -0.52 20.43
N GLU A 360 22.77 -1.18 20.32
CA GLU A 360 22.64 -2.63 20.25
C GLU A 360 22.89 -3.18 18.83
N GLY A 361 23.20 -2.32 17.88
CA GLY A 361 23.41 -2.69 16.48
C GLY A 361 22.11 -3.02 15.74
N VAL A 362 20.96 -2.50 16.20
CA VAL A 362 19.64 -2.70 15.58
C VAL A 362 19.23 -1.46 14.81
N ALA A 363 18.76 -1.65 13.58
CA ALA A 363 18.09 -0.62 12.81
C ALA A 363 16.67 -1.06 12.47
N SER A 364 15.70 -0.13 12.50
CA SER A 364 14.31 -0.42 12.18
C SER A 364 13.59 0.76 11.56
N THR A 365 12.53 0.47 10.80
CA THR A 365 11.57 1.45 10.32
C THR A 365 10.30 1.41 11.17
N SER A 366 9.41 2.37 10.99
CA SER A 366 8.03 2.24 11.46
C SER A 366 7.28 1.15 10.69
N ALA A 367 6.20 0.62 11.30
CA ALA A 367 5.41 -0.49 10.74
C ALA A 367 4.49 -0.06 9.57
N ASP A 368 4.52 1.20 9.18
CA ASP A 368 3.70 1.81 8.12
C ASP A 368 4.54 2.53 7.05
N LEU A 369 5.87 2.38 7.08
CA LEU A 369 6.74 3.10 6.17
C LEU A 369 6.67 2.58 4.73
N LEU A 370 6.80 1.27 4.54
CA LEU A 370 7.01 0.65 3.22
C LEU A 370 5.70 0.07 2.70
N PRO A 371 5.29 0.37 1.46
CA PRO A 371 4.11 -0.23 0.86
C PRO A 371 4.33 -1.70 0.49
N TYR A 372 3.25 -2.41 0.19
CA TYR A 372 3.25 -3.79 -0.28
C TYR A 372 4.23 -4.00 -1.43
N GLY A 373 5.22 -4.88 -1.26
CA GLY A 373 6.22 -5.09 -2.30
C GLY A 373 7.52 -5.71 -1.81
N LYS A 374 8.52 -5.74 -2.69
CA LYS A 374 9.83 -6.32 -2.47
C LYS A 374 10.87 -5.22 -2.30
N PHE A 375 11.75 -5.42 -1.34
CA PHE A 375 12.82 -4.47 -1.02
C PHE A 375 14.12 -5.20 -0.76
N ARG A 376 15.22 -4.48 -0.86
CA ARG A 376 16.57 -4.95 -0.55
C ARG A 376 17.21 -4.02 0.46
N ILE A 377 17.86 -4.58 1.48
CA ILE A 377 18.73 -3.85 2.38
C ILE A 377 20.16 -4.04 1.94
N VAL A 378 20.89 -2.93 1.82
CA VAL A 378 22.32 -2.89 1.51
C VAL A 378 23.01 -2.02 2.55
N GLU A 379 24.13 -2.48 3.09
CA GLU A 379 24.98 -1.64 3.93
C GLU A 379 25.68 -0.59 3.06
N SER A 380 25.43 0.67 3.34
CA SER A 380 26.05 1.80 2.63
C SER A 380 27.22 2.44 3.41
N GLU A 381 27.25 2.25 4.74
CA GLU A 381 28.33 2.76 5.59
C GLU A 381 28.56 1.78 6.76
N ALA A 382 29.81 1.28 6.89
CA ALA A 382 30.18 0.43 8.01
C ALA A 382 30.28 1.23 9.32
N PRO A 383 30.04 0.59 10.46
CA PRO A 383 30.25 1.23 11.76
C PRO A 383 31.73 1.43 12.06
N ASN A 384 32.01 2.32 13.01
CA ASN A 384 33.39 2.63 13.38
C ASN A 384 34.15 1.38 13.90
N GLY A 385 35.32 1.14 13.35
CA GLY A 385 36.16 -0.01 13.66
C GLY A 385 35.94 -1.23 12.76
N TYR A 386 34.98 -1.20 11.86
CA TYR A 386 34.66 -2.31 10.94
C TYR A 386 34.94 -1.96 9.47
N LEU A 387 34.99 -3.00 8.64
CA LEU A 387 35.10 -2.91 7.19
C LEU A 387 33.72 -3.08 6.57
N THR A 388 33.46 -2.45 5.40
CA THR A 388 32.25 -2.70 4.60
C THR A 388 32.32 -4.01 3.83
N ASP A 389 33.53 -4.53 3.61
CA ASP A 389 33.76 -5.74 2.84
C ASP A 389 33.10 -6.95 3.50
N GLY A 390 32.34 -7.72 2.73
CA GLY A 390 31.68 -8.94 3.18
C GLY A 390 30.21 -8.76 3.61
N ALA A 391 29.69 -7.55 3.72
CA ALA A 391 28.27 -7.31 3.96
C ALA A 391 27.45 -7.78 2.76
N LYS A 392 26.56 -8.76 2.96
CA LYS A 392 25.69 -9.29 1.90
C LYS A 392 24.33 -8.59 1.93
N PRO A 393 23.83 -8.14 0.77
CA PRO A 393 22.45 -7.61 0.68
C PRO A 393 21.42 -8.66 1.10
N ILE A 394 20.30 -8.18 1.68
CA ILE A 394 19.18 -9.03 2.12
C ILE A 394 17.90 -8.53 1.46
N ASP A 395 17.21 -9.45 0.78
CA ASP A 395 15.91 -9.17 0.17
C ASP A 395 14.79 -9.56 1.16
N PHE A 396 13.75 -8.71 1.21
CA PHE A 396 12.58 -8.96 2.04
C PHE A 396 11.30 -8.46 1.34
N THR A 397 10.14 -8.84 1.87
CA THR A 397 8.86 -8.50 1.26
C THR A 397 7.88 -8.00 2.33
N ILE A 398 7.17 -6.94 2.02
CA ILE A 398 6.03 -6.43 2.80
C ILE A 398 4.75 -7.04 2.23
N THR A 399 4.03 -7.82 3.04
CA THR A 399 2.79 -8.52 2.65
C THR A 399 1.65 -8.35 3.63
N GLU A 400 1.92 -7.92 4.86
CA GLU A 400 0.94 -7.79 5.93
C GLU A 400 0.93 -6.36 6.48
N ASN A 401 -0.28 -5.82 6.68
CA ASN A 401 -0.44 -4.45 7.15
C ASN A 401 -0.03 -4.28 8.61
N GLY A 402 0.76 -3.25 8.89
CA GLY A 402 1.21 -2.91 10.23
C GLY A 402 2.26 -3.87 10.81
N LYS A 403 2.83 -4.78 10.00
CA LYS A 403 3.81 -5.75 10.46
C LYS A 403 5.23 -5.29 10.16
N ILE A 404 6.13 -5.52 11.11
CA ILE A 404 7.58 -5.36 10.93
C ILE A 404 8.16 -6.72 10.55
N VAL A 405 8.82 -6.79 9.39
CA VAL A 405 9.62 -7.94 8.98
C VAL A 405 10.88 -7.98 9.85
N ASP A 406 11.01 -9.02 10.66
CA ASP A 406 12.13 -9.17 11.59
C ASP A 406 13.27 -9.96 10.94
N LEU A 407 14.39 -9.28 10.69
CA LEU A 407 15.64 -9.82 10.12
C LEU A 407 16.77 -9.82 11.18
N THR A 408 16.45 -9.98 12.46
CA THR A 408 17.44 -9.92 13.55
C THR A 408 18.08 -11.27 13.89
N ASP A 409 17.58 -12.36 13.36
CA ASP A 409 18.19 -13.68 13.55
C ASP A 409 19.56 -13.80 12.85
N LYS A 410 20.35 -14.83 13.23
CA LYS A 410 21.70 -15.04 12.70
C LYS A 410 21.74 -15.25 11.18
N ALA A 411 20.70 -15.84 10.60
CA ALA A 411 20.66 -16.14 9.16
C ALA A 411 20.42 -14.89 8.30
N HIS A 412 19.72 -13.89 8.85
CA HIS A 412 19.31 -12.67 8.17
C HIS A 412 20.03 -11.40 8.66
N SER A 413 20.98 -11.55 9.61
CA SER A 413 21.81 -10.42 10.06
C SER A 413 22.89 -10.06 9.05
N ILE A 414 23.38 -8.81 9.09
CA ILE A 414 24.52 -8.36 8.28
C ILE A 414 25.77 -8.34 9.15
N TYR A 415 26.84 -8.95 8.62
CA TYR A 415 28.10 -9.17 9.33
C TYR A 415 29.20 -8.31 8.72
N ASN A 416 30.08 -7.72 9.57
CA ASN A 416 31.27 -7.05 9.12
C ASN A 416 32.50 -7.58 9.85
N GLN A 417 33.62 -7.57 9.13
CA GLN A 417 34.94 -7.88 9.67
C GLN A 417 35.47 -6.67 10.46
N ILE A 418 35.89 -6.90 11.69
CA ILE A 418 36.59 -5.88 12.46
C ILE A 418 37.95 -5.56 11.83
N LYS A 419 38.38 -4.29 11.92
CA LYS A 419 39.73 -3.89 11.52
C LYS A 419 40.71 -4.42 12.53
N CYS A 420 41.80 -5.03 12.07
CA CYS A 420 42.87 -5.56 12.89
C CYS A 420 44.21 -5.01 12.39
N GLY A 421 45.19 -4.93 13.28
CA GLY A 421 46.56 -4.53 12.97
C GLY A 421 47.58 -5.26 13.83
N ASP A 422 48.83 -4.92 13.63
CA ASP A 422 49.98 -5.49 14.34
C ASP A 422 50.90 -4.38 14.86
N ILE A 423 51.86 -4.77 15.68
CA ILE A 423 52.95 -3.90 16.13
C ILE A 423 54.29 -4.57 15.92
N GLU A 424 55.32 -3.79 15.69
CA GLU A 424 56.71 -4.22 15.69
C GLU A 424 57.63 -3.15 16.31
N GLY A 425 58.81 -3.55 16.76
CA GLY A 425 59.79 -2.63 17.32
C GLY A 425 61.14 -3.30 17.59
N VAL A 426 62.09 -2.47 17.92
CA VAL A 426 63.44 -2.87 18.23
C VAL A 426 63.86 -2.31 19.59
N LYS A 427 64.36 -3.15 20.47
CA LYS A 427 64.79 -2.79 21.82
C LYS A 427 66.31 -2.66 21.90
N ILE A 428 66.81 -1.53 22.42
CA ILE A 428 68.24 -1.29 22.67
C ILE A 428 68.47 -0.70 24.06
N GLY A 429 69.66 -0.85 24.59
CA GLY A 429 70.13 -0.16 25.80
C GLY A 429 70.93 1.10 25.49
N ALA A 430 70.97 2.06 26.40
CA ALA A 430 71.73 3.30 26.28
C ALA A 430 73.23 3.04 26.12
N GLY A 431 73.94 4.08 25.68
CA GLY A 431 75.38 4.09 25.54
C GLY A 431 75.89 3.37 24.31
N THR A 432 76.11 2.05 24.39
CA THR A 432 76.60 1.28 23.26
C THR A 432 75.56 0.94 22.21
N HIS A 433 74.32 1.28 22.48
CA HIS A 433 73.13 0.92 21.63
C HIS A 433 73.06 -0.60 21.37
N LYS A 434 73.49 -1.40 22.34
CA LYS A 434 73.38 -2.86 22.27
C LYS A 434 71.94 -3.27 22.21
N ARG A 435 71.60 -4.13 21.27
CA ARG A 435 70.29 -4.78 21.19
C ARG A 435 70.02 -5.66 22.39
N LEU A 436 68.85 -5.55 22.98
CA LEU A 436 68.46 -6.29 24.17
C LEU A 436 67.51 -7.43 23.78
N ALA A 437 68.02 -8.65 23.88
CA ALA A 437 67.24 -9.87 23.69
C ALA A 437 66.44 -10.22 24.96
N ASP A 438 65.41 -11.01 24.80
CA ASP A 438 64.56 -11.55 25.88
C ASP A 438 63.86 -10.49 26.73
N VAL A 439 63.62 -9.26 26.19
CA VAL A 439 62.86 -8.22 26.88
C VAL A 439 61.37 -8.40 26.62
N PRO A 440 60.58 -8.67 27.67
CA PRO A 440 59.13 -8.86 27.52
C PRO A 440 58.42 -7.50 27.48
N PHE A 441 57.45 -7.39 26.52
CA PHE A 441 56.49 -6.29 26.41
C PHE A 441 55.09 -6.83 26.61
N ARG A 442 54.39 -6.30 27.61
CA ARG A 442 52.95 -6.54 27.81
C ARG A 442 52.16 -5.61 26.93
N ILE A 443 51.26 -6.18 26.15
CA ILE A 443 50.29 -5.47 25.32
C ILE A 443 48.93 -5.63 26.00
N THR A 444 48.31 -4.55 26.45
CA THR A 444 47.02 -4.59 27.16
C THR A 444 45.97 -3.79 26.40
N SER A 445 44.86 -4.45 26.03
CA SER A 445 43.67 -3.74 25.49
C SER A 445 43.11 -2.82 26.57
N LYS A 446 42.94 -1.56 26.24
CA LYS A 446 42.39 -0.54 27.15
C LYS A 446 40.89 -0.73 27.38
N THR A 447 40.19 -1.31 26.40
CA THR A 447 38.75 -1.54 26.47
C THR A 447 38.38 -2.82 27.18
N THR A 448 39.06 -3.94 26.88
CA THR A 448 38.71 -5.26 27.44
C THR A 448 39.54 -5.63 28.64
N GLY A 449 40.75 -5.05 28.80
CA GLY A 449 41.73 -5.45 29.80
C GLY A 449 42.49 -6.75 29.47
N GLU A 450 42.18 -7.37 28.33
CA GLU A 450 42.90 -8.54 27.81
C GLU A 450 44.37 -8.13 27.55
N ASN A 451 45.29 -9.00 27.89
CA ASN A 451 46.71 -8.71 27.70
C ASN A 451 47.49 -9.97 27.28
N HIS A 452 48.52 -9.72 26.47
CA HIS A 452 49.46 -10.72 25.97
C HIS A 452 50.88 -10.17 26.08
N VAL A 453 51.86 -11.06 26.10
CA VAL A 453 53.28 -10.70 26.23
C VAL A 453 54.05 -11.18 25.02
N VAL A 454 54.71 -10.23 24.32
CA VAL A 454 55.66 -10.51 23.25
C VAL A 454 57.07 -10.25 23.75
N VAL A 455 58.07 -11.04 23.28
CA VAL A 455 59.46 -10.98 23.77
C VAL A 455 60.40 -10.68 22.60
N THR A 456 61.42 -9.85 22.83
CA THR A 456 62.42 -9.57 21.81
C THR A 456 63.32 -10.78 21.52
N ASP A 457 63.68 -10.95 20.24
CA ASP A 457 64.63 -11.96 19.78
C ASP A 457 66.11 -11.59 20.09
N ASP A 458 67.03 -12.42 19.62
CA ASP A 458 68.47 -12.21 19.81
C ASP A 458 68.96 -10.87 19.16
N ASN A 459 68.22 -10.33 18.21
CA ASN A 459 68.46 -9.04 17.56
C ASN A 459 67.70 -7.86 18.22
N GLY A 460 67.04 -8.11 19.36
CA GLY A 460 66.22 -7.15 20.06
C GLY A 460 64.96 -6.75 19.30
N GLN A 461 64.52 -7.53 18.30
CA GLN A 461 63.33 -7.29 17.52
C GLN A 461 62.14 -8.05 18.08
N PHE A 462 60.94 -7.47 17.95
CA PHE A 462 59.71 -8.14 18.21
C PHE A 462 58.64 -7.69 17.21
N SER A 463 57.70 -8.56 16.88
CA SER A 463 56.54 -8.24 16.07
C SER A 463 55.39 -9.19 16.41
N THR A 464 54.14 -8.69 16.33
CA THR A 464 52.93 -9.51 16.43
C THR A 464 52.47 -9.98 15.06
N SER A 465 53.07 -9.47 13.97
CA SER A 465 52.66 -9.77 12.60
C SER A 465 52.92 -11.24 12.22
N ALA A 466 51.99 -11.83 11.46
CA ALA A 466 52.13 -13.15 10.88
C ALA A 466 53.27 -13.26 9.86
N ASP A 467 53.76 -12.17 9.27
CA ASP A 467 54.96 -12.11 8.43
C ASP A 467 56.22 -12.38 9.21
N TRP A 468 56.22 -12.07 10.52
CA TRP A 468 57.30 -12.40 11.45
C TRP A 468 57.25 -13.89 11.89
N ALA A 469 56.12 -14.28 12.46
CA ALA A 469 55.80 -15.65 12.85
C ALA A 469 54.28 -15.80 12.96
N SER A 470 53.75 -17.00 12.68
CA SER A 470 52.30 -17.27 12.86
C SER A 470 51.82 -16.75 14.22
N HIS A 471 50.63 -16.15 14.25
CA HIS A 471 50.01 -15.64 15.49
C HIS A 471 49.95 -16.65 16.62
N LYS A 472 50.03 -17.95 16.31
CA LYS A 472 50.16 -19.01 17.31
C LYS A 472 51.55 -19.08 17.99
N HIS A 473 52.58 -18.45 17.39
CA HIS A 473 53.98 -18.60 17.82
C HIS A 473 54.75 -17.27 17.80
N ASN A 474 54.09 -16.12 17.63
CA ASN A 474 54.75 -14.83 17.45
C ASN A 474 55.20 -14.14 18.75
N THR A 475 55.16 -14.83 19.91
CA THR A 475 55.66 -14.33 21.19
C THR A 475 57.17 -14.56 21.40
N ASN A 476 57.92 -15.15 20.45
CA ASN A 476 59.26 -15.67 20.64
C ASN A 476 59.28 -16.87 21.62
N ALA A 477 58.62 -17.96 21.19
CA ALA A 477 58.29 -19.16 21.96
C ALA A 477 59.38 -19.63 22.89
N GLY A 478 59.01 -20.05 24.08
CA GLY A 478 59.92 -20.54 25.16
C GLY A 478 60.40 -19.42 26.10
N LYS A 479 60.09 -18.17 25.86
CA LYS A 479 60.43 -17.02 26.72
C LYS A 479 59.26 -16.56 27.60
N THR A 480 58.03 -16.92 27.25
CA THR A 480 56.80 -16.69 28.01
C THR A 480 56.03 -18.00 28.19
N SER A 481 54.96 -17.99 28.99
CA SER A 481 53.98 -19.08 29.06
C SER A 481 53.04 -19.13 27.88
N GLU A 482 53.10 -18.13 26.99
CA GLU A 482 52.24 -18.01 25.84
C GLU A 482 52.97 -18.46 24.56
N ASP A 483 52.30 -19.20 23.70
CA ASP A 483 52.84 -19.60 22.40
C ASP A 483 52.65 -18.50 21.34
N GLY A 484 51.63 -17.66 21.47
CA GLY A 484 51.31 -16.60 20.50
C GLY A 484 50.56 -15.42 21.08
N VAL A 485 50.43 -14.36 20.28
CA VAL A 485 49.62 -13.17 20.56
C VAL A 485 48.42 -13.17 19.62
N TRP A 486 47.24 -13.24 20.19
CA TRP A 486 45.98 -13.09 19.48
C TRP A 486 44.91 -12.56 20.44
N PHE A 487 44.34 -11.39 20.13
CA PHE A 487 43.31 -10.77 20.95
C PHE A 487 41.92 -11.21 20.53
N GLY A 488 41.01 -11.37 21.50
CA GLY A 488 39.63 -11.79 21.29
C GLY A 488 39.40 -13.29 21.43
N THR A 489 38.19 -13.74 21.15
CA THR A 489 37.76 -15.14 21.40
C THR A 489 37.75 -16.01 20.15
N SER A 490 38.04 -15.45 18.98
CA SER A 490 38.15 -16.19 17.72
C SER A 490 39.44 -16.99 17.63
N GLU A 491 39.47 -18.01 16.77
CA GLU A 491 40.72 -18.70 16.44
C GLU A 491 41.67 -17.73 15.69
N SER A 492 42.97 -17.85 15.96
CA SER A 492 43.99 -17.04 15.30
C SER A 492 43.98 -17.25 13.78
N ASP A 493 44.07 -16.15 13.04
CA ASP A 493 44.01 -16.09 11.57
C ASP A 493 45.20 -15.26 11.04
N ASP A 494 46.20 -15.94 10.48
CA ASP A 494 47.40 -15.30 9.96
C ASP A 494 47.17 -14.38 8.74
N SER A 495 45.95 -14.34 8.19
CA SER A 495 45.58 -13.40 7.13
C SER A 495 45.17 -12.00 7.64
N LYS A 496 45.12 -11.82 8.95
CA LYS A 496 44.70 -10.58 9.64
C LYS A 496 45.76 -10.15 10.66
N GLY A 497 45.63 -8.95 11.19
CA GLY A 497 46.45 -8.53 12.35
C GLY A 497 45.97 -9.17 13.65
N ALA A 498 46.84 -9.32 14.61
CA ALA A 498 46.57 -9.92 15.92
C ALA A 498 45.79 -9.03 16.88
N LEU A 499 45.83 -7.70 16.66
CA LEU A 499 45.22 -6.69 17.53
C LEU A 499 43.99 -6.08 16.86
N PRO A 500 42.77 -6.37 17.35
CA PRO A 500 41.54 -5.70 16.90
C PRO A 500 41.59 -4.17 17.08
N TYR A 501 40.70 -3.47 16.41
CA TYR A 501 40.50 -2.00 16.53
C TYR A 501 40.34 -1.62 18.01
N ASP A 502 41.38 -1.01 18.61
CA ASP A 502 41.38 -0.55 20.00
C ASP A 502 42.57 0.38 20.29
N THR A 503 42.63 0.90 21.50
CA THR A 503 43.80 1.50 22.10
C THR A 503 44.48 0.49 23.00
N TYR A 504 45.79 0.29 22.81
CA TYR A 504 46.57 -0.61 23.59
C TYR A 504 47.61 0.11 24.43
N ILE A 505 47.86 -0.36 25.64
CA ILE A 505 48.97 0.07 26.51
C ILE A 505 50.10 -0.89 26.31
N ILE A 506 51.26 -0.37 25.91
CA ILE A 506 52.50 -1.15 25.76
C ILE A 506 53.35 -0.87 26.99
N GLU A 507 53.69 -1.93 27.73
CA GLU A 507 54.44 -1.85 28.97
C GLU A 507 55.66 -2.78 28.89
N GLU A 508 56.87 -2.23 29.02
CA GLU A 508 58.11 -3.01 29.20
C GLU A 508 58.12 -3.65 30.56
N MET A 509 58.47 -4.95 30.62
CA MET A 509 58.56 -5.68 31.88
C MET A 509 60.01 -5.91 32.26
N ARG A 510 60.29 -5.96 33.59
CA ARG A 510 61.62 -6.23 34.12
C ARG A 510 62.08 -7.67 33.81
N CYS A 511 63.31 -7.81 33.31
CA CYS A 511 63.99 -9.11 33.06
C CYS A 511 65.48 -8.98 33.27
N ASP A 512 66.23 -10.08 33.08
CA ASP A 512 67.73 -10.07 33.27
C ASP A 512 68.39 -9.21 32.19
N SER A 513 67.91 -9.17 30.99
CA SER A 513 68.51 -8.42 29.86
C SER A 513 68.41 -6.89 30.00
N ASN A 514 67.46 -6.38 30.75
CA ASN A 514 67.29 -4.94 31.01
C ASN A 514 67.65 -4.55 32.45
N LYS A 515 68.34 -5.41 33.16
CA LYS A 515 68.87 -5.13 34.52
C LYS A 515 69.90 -4.00 34.46
N GLY A 516 69.76 -2.96 35.31
CA GLY A 516 70.60 -1.79 35.35
C GLY A 516 70.16 -0.67 34.37
N PHE A 517 69.04 -0.85 33.71
CA PHE A 517 68.39 0.16 32.91
C PHE A 517 67.08 0.64 33.52
N GLU A 518 66.69 1.89 33.34
CA GLU A 518 65.35 2.39 33.62
C GLU A 518 64.41 1.87 32.51
N LEU A 519 63.27 1.24 32.89
CA LEU A 519 62.27 0.79 31.92
C LEU A 519 61.62 2.00 31.23
N ILE A 520 61.26 1.84 29.95
CA ILE A 520 60.47 2.87 29.29
C ILE A 520 59.11 3.01 30.00
N PRO A 521 58.64 4.26 30.22
CA PRO A 521 57.29 4.47 30.71
C PRO A 521 56.24 3.81 29.80
N PRO A 522 55.16 3.19 30.33
CA PRO A 522 54.10 2.69 29.50
C PRO A 522 53.56 3.78 28.57
N PHE A 523 53.26 3.38 27.33
CA PHE A 523 52.74 4.27 26.32
C PHE A 523 51.55 3.68 25.58
N GLU A 524 50.74 4.50 24.95
CA GLU A 524 49.54 4.07 24.23
C GLU A 524 49.78 4.06 22.71
N ILE A 525 49.19 3.08 22.04
CA ILE A 525 49.07 2.97 20.60
C ILE A 525 47.60 2.80 20.22
N VAL A 526 47.23 3.15 19.00
CA VAL A 526 45.85 3.00 18.48
C VAL A 526 45.91 2.18 17.21
N VAL A 527 45.24 1.03 17.23
CA VAL A 527 44.96 0.24 16.02
C VAL A 527 43.68 0.77 15.40
N SER A 528 43.81 1.54 14.33
CA SER A 528 42.66 2.19 13.66
C SER A 528 42.51 1.85 12.17
N ARG A 529 43.50 1.18 11.58
CA ARG A 529 43.53 0.78 10.17
C ARG A 529 43.69 -0.72 10.05
N ASN A 530 43.04 -1.30 9.07
CA ASN A 530 43.13 -2.72 8.81
C ASN A 530 44.48 -3.11 8.21
N ASN A 531 45.03 -4.23 8.66
CA ASN A 531 46.27 -4.84 8.18
C ASN A 531 47.46 -3.86 8.19
N LEU A 532 47.52 -2.93 9.16
CA LEU A 532 48.64 -2.04 9.36
C LEU A 532 49.52 -2.57 10.48
N VAL A 533 50.81 -2.77 10.18
CA VAL A 533 51.84 -3.01 11.21
C VAL A 533 52.29 -1.63 11.70
N ILE A 534 52.13 -1.33 12.98
CA ILE A 534 52.58 -0.10 13.63
C ILE A 534 54.04 -0.30 14.05
N ASP A 535 54.93 0.37 13.33
CA ASP A 535 56.36 0.37 13.68
C ASP A 535 56.60 1.34 14.85
N LEU A 536 56.97 0.78 16.00
CA LEU A 536 57.29 1.52 17.22
C LEU A 536 58.72 2.09 17.18
N GLY A 537 59.47 1.77 16.10
CA GLY A 537 60.85 2.20 15.94
C GLY A 537 61.82 1.60 16.95
N THR A 538 62.81 2.36 17.35
CA THR A 538 63.82 1.93 18.33
C THR A 538 63.44 2.43 19.72
N LEU A 539 63.17 1.46 20.61
CA LEU A 539 62.85 1.70 22.00
C LEU A 539 64.14 1.63 22.83
N THR A 540 64.58 2.72 23.39
CA THR A 540 65.87 2.85 24.09
C THR A 540 65.64 2.97 25.59
N ASP A 541 66.31 2.10 26.38
CA ASP A 541 66.40 2.27 27.82
C ASP A 541 67.59 3.16 28.21
N GLU A 542 67.36 4.01 29.16
CA GLU A 542 68.40 4.80 29.79
C GLU A 542 69.05 3.99 30.93
N TYR A 543 70.29 4.32 31.30
CA TYR A 543 70.87 3.70 32.49
C TYR A 543 70.13 4.09 33.76
N GLU A 544 69.99 3.15 34.69
CA GLU A 544 69.46 3.48 36.02
C GLU A 544 70.40 4.53 36.65
N LYS A 545 69.83 5.59 37.14
CA LYS A 545 70.57 6.62 37.85
C LYS A 545 71.08 6.06 39.17
N GLU A 546 72.38 6.11 39.38
CA GLU A 546 72.91 5.80 40.69
C GLU A 546 72.40 6.75 41.74
N ILE A 547 71.71 6.23 42.73
CA ILE A 547 71.24 7.06 43.85
C ILE A 547 72.42 7.26 44.76
N SER A 548 72.87 8.47 44.90
CA SER A 548 73.96 8.79 45.85
C SER A 548 73.47 9.70 46.96
N ILE A 549 74.00 9.49 48.12
CA ILE A 549 73.70 10.28 49.31
C ILE A 549 75.03 10.87 49.80
N HIS A 550 75.12 12.15 49.90
CA HIS A 550 76.22 12.88 50.48
C HIS A 550 75.71 13.63 51.70
N THR A 551 76.35 13.41 52.83
CA THR A 551 76.09 14.17 54.06
C THR A 551 77.23 15.07 54.40
N THR A 552 76.96 16.21 54.87
CA THR A 552 77.95 17.16 55.37
C THR A 552 77.44 17.76 56.68
N ALA A 553 78.12 17.37 57.79
CA ALA A 553 77.85 17.94 59.09
C ALA A 553 78.69 19.19 59.35
N THR A 554 78.03 20.24 59.77
CA THR A 554 78.67 21.53 60.11
C THR A 554 78.16 22.13 61.42
N SER A 555 78.86 23.08 61.96
CA SER A 555 78.32 23.93 63.04
C SER A 555 77.07 24.71 62.48
N LYS A 556 76.34 25.38 63.35
CA LYS A 556 75.22 26.24 62.98
C LYS A 556 75.67 27.39 62.04
N ASP A 557 76.97 27.77 62.16
CA ASP A 557 77.55 28.83 61.32
C ASP A 557 78.27 28.31 60.07
N GLY A 558 78.19 27.01 59.80
CA GLY A 558 78.72 26.39 58.59
C GLY A 558 80.18 25.87 58.72
N GLU A 559 80.80 25.96 59.87
CA GLU A 559 82.18 25.54 60.10
C GLU A 559 82.27 24.05 60.33
N LYS A 560 83.33 23.40 59.80
CA LYS A 560 83.57 21.96 59.99
C LYS A 560 84.18 21.58 61.38
N THR A 561 84.59 22.64 62.07
CA THR A 561 85.18 22.45 63.45
C THR A 561 84.19 23.02 64.48
N ILE A 562 83.86 22.27 65.48
CA ILE A 562 82.90 22.65 66.50
C ILE A 562 83.60 22.69 67.85
N LEU A 563 83.54 23.83 68.55
CA LEU A 563 84.10 23.93 69.94
C LEU A 563 83.21 23.14 70.88
N ALA A 564 83.89 22.32 71.76
CA ALA A 564 83.18 21.56 72.75
C ALA A 564 82.47 22.47 73.78
N GLY A 565 81.16 22.21 73.96
CA GLY A 565 80.24 22.97 74.85
C GLY A 565 79.25 22.04 75.50
N LYS A 566 78.50 22.56 76.50
CA LYS A 566 77.45 21.78 77.17
C LYS A 566 76.30 21.42 76.26
N GLU A 567 76.05 22.28 75.22
CA GLU A 567 75.09 22.04 74.17
C GLU A 567 75.72 22.49 72.86
N VAL A 568 75.69 21.64 71.82
CA VAL A 568 76.25 21.86 70.51
C VAL A 568 75.16 21.58 69.47
N THR A 569 74.95 22.49 68.56
CA THR A 569 74.05 22.27 67.43
C THR A 569 74.84 21.84 66.20
N ILE A 570 74.58 20.67 65.67
CA ILE A 570 75.12 20.13 64.40
C ILE A 570 74.02 20.27 63.35
N VAL A 571 74.39 20.87 62.25
CA VAL A 571 73.53 20.89 61.06
C VAL A 571 74.05 19.85 60.05
N ASP A 572 73.33 18.79 59.83
CA ASP A 572 73.64 17.82 58.80
C ASP A 572 72.87 18.09 57.55
N THR A 573 73.56 18.44 56.47
CA THR A 573 72.97 18.68 55.15
C THR A 573 73.07 17.40 54.35
N VAL A 574 71.95 16.84 53.99
CA VAL A 574 71.86 15.65 53.16
C VAL A 574 71.56 16.04 51.73
N LYS A 575 72.48 15.79 50.80
CA LYS A 575 72.25 15.95 49.37
C LYS A 575 71.94 14.60 48.77
N LEU A 576 70.81 14.47 48.13
CA LEU A 576 70.37 13.28 47.44
C LEU A 576 70.40 13.53 45.93
N ASP A 577 71.14 12.71 45.21
CA ASP A 577 71.21 12.77 43.74
C ASP A 577 70.68 11.45 43.17
N GLY A 578 70.11 11.47 41.96
CA GLY A 578 69.63 10.31 41.23
C GLY A 578 68.22 9.84 41.60
N LEU A 579 67.46 10.61 42.41
CA LEU A 579 66.11 10.25 42.80
C LEU A 579 65.12 10.39 41.63
N THR A 580 64.22 9.42 41.47
CA THR A 580 63.15 9.40 40.44
C THR A 580 61.93 10.16 40.95
N LYS A 581 61.42 11.10 40.18
CA LYS A 581 60.23 11.90 40.53
C LYS A 581 59.00 11.00 40.71
N GLY A 582 58.31 11.15 41.85
CA GLY A 582 57.09 10.39 42.18
C GLY A 582 57.34 9.08 42.95
N THR A 583 58.62 8.60 43.08
CA THR A 583 58.98 7.46 43.88
C THR A 583 59.12 7.84 45.36
N LYS A 584 58.60 7.03 46.27
CA LYS A 584 58.76 7.23 47.70
C LYS A 584 60.05 6.61 48.18
N TYR A 585 60.92 7.42 48.78
CA TYR A 585 62.18 6.96 49.39
C TYR A 585 62.09 7.14 50.89
N GLN A 586 62.79 6.31 51.64
CA GLN A 586 62.96 6.43 53.07
C GLN A 586 64.44 6.66 53.42
N LEU A 587 64.70 7.84 53.97
CA LEU A 587 66.03 8.15 54.54
C LEU A 587 66.07 7.66 55.96
N LYS A 588 67.06 6.83 56.32
CA LYS A 588 67.36 6.39 57.70
C LYS A 588 68.68 6.99 58.09
N GLY A 589 68.69 7.83 59.13
CA GLY A 589 69.86 8.37 59.81
C GLY A 589 70.25 7.59 61.04
#